data_0bbf645ab0d0f488b87b99bd00410a4b
#
_entry.id   0bbf645ab0d0f488b87b99bd00410a4b
#
_cell.length_a   1.000
_cell.length_b   1.000
_cell.length_c   1.000
_cell.angle_alpha   90.00
_cell.angle_beta   90.00
_cell.angle_gamma   90.00
#
_symmetry.space_group_name_H-M   'P 1'
#
loop_
_entity.id
_entity.type
_entity.pdbx_description
1 polymer ?
#
loop_
_entity_poly.entity_id
_entity_poly.type
_entity_poly.pdbx_seq_one_letter_code
_entity_poly.pdbx_strand_id
1 'polypeptide(L)'
;MNWVLLLVLLILGYNIIRGYKKGFLRIVYSLVSWVIVLTFVTAATPYINTYLMEHTTLYEQIEQQCSEQIKKSVEEKQKSIQNESSLENQELSQFGIMLPDSVVNDIFEKTGNMAGEIIEQSGLYDEIAKQIAEFVVEGIAFLIALVTAWTIVHVIERALRIVYRIPVLSGVNRTLGVFAGGIYGLILVWIGFYIIAVTSTSEMGSALVACIYQSRLLKYLYENNVILTLIMNFL
;
A
#
# COMPACT_ATOMS: atom_id res chain seq x y z
N MET A 1 15.90 -3.53 -18.23
CA MET A 1 15.16 -2.26 -18.08
C MET A 1 13.95 -2.57 -17.20
N ASN A 2 13.81 -1.90 -16.07
CA ASN A 2 12.75 -2.23 -15.11
C ASN A 2 11.40 -1.73 -15.66
N TRP A 3 10.50 -2.65 -16.02
CA TRP A 3 9.19 -2.31 -16.61
C TRP A 3 8.28 -1.56 -15.63
N VAL A 4 8.41 -1.82 -14.30
CA VAL A 4 7.69 -1.08 -13.25
C VAL A 4 8.12 0.38 -13.24
N LEU A 5 9.43 0.65 -13.41
CA LEU A 5 9.94 2.01 -13.53
C LEU A 5 9.34 2.74 -14.74
N LEU A 6 9.27 2.05 -15.88
CA LEU A 6 8.69 2.62 -17.08
C LEU A 6 7.20 2.95 -16.87
N LEU A 7 6.45 2.05 -16.23
CA LEU A 7 5.03 2.26 -15.91
C LEU A 7 4.83 3.46 -14.98
N VAL A 8 5.63 3.57 -13.91
CA VAL A 8 5.58 4.71 -12.99
C VAL A 8 5.89 6.02 -13.71
N LEU A 9 6.92 6.06 -14.55
CA LEU A 9 7.26 7.24 -15.35
C LEU A 9 6.15 7.61 -16.33
N LEU A 10 5.48 6.64 -16.94
CA LEU A 10 4.33 6.87 -17.80
C LEU A 10 3.13 7.46 -17.03
N ILE A 11 2.82 6.94 -15.84
CA ILE A 11 1.76 7.48 -14.98
C ILE A 11 2.07 8.93 -14.59
N LEU A 12 3.29 9.21 -14.14
CA LEU A 12 3.70 10.57 -13.77
C LEU A 12 3.69 11.50 -14.99
N GLY A 13 4.31 11.12 -16.10
CA GLY A 13 4.36 11.90 -17.32
C GLY A 13 2.98 12.19 -17.89
N TYR A 14 2.10 11.20 -17.95
CA TYR A 14 0.72 11.37 -18.38
C TYR A 14 -0.05 12.38 -17.51
N ASN A 15 0.08 12.28 -16.18
CA ASN A 15 -0.61 13.19 -15.27
C ASN A 15 -0.05 14.62 -15.30
N ILE A 16 1.26 14.78 -15.50
CA ILE A 16 1.90 16.08 -15.72
C ILE A 16 1.36 16.73 -17.01
N ILE A 17 1.33 16.01 -18.12
CA ILE A 17 0.81 16.50 -19.40
C ILE A 17 -0.69 16.83 -19.28
N ARG A 18 -1.45 15.95 -18.63
CA ARG A 18 -2.88 16.17 -18.35
C ARG A 18 -3.07 17.43 -17.50
N GLY A 19 -2.18 17.65 -16.51
CA GLY A 19 -2.17 18.83 -15.66
C GLY A 19 -1.97 20.11 -16.43
N TYR A 20 -0.99 20.14 -17.31
CA TYR A 20 -0.76 21.25 -18.22
C TYR A 20 -1.98 21.57 -19.10
N LYS A 21 -2.61 20.52 -19.66
CA LYS A 21 -3.79 20.67 -20.54
C LYS A 21 -5.06 21.08 -19.80
N LYS A 22 -5.31 20.52 -18.61
CA LYS A 22 -6.53 20.78 -17.83
C LYS A 22 -6.47 22.04 -16.97
N GLY A 23 -5.27 22.47 -16.61
CA GLY A 23 -5.01 23.60 -15.73
C GLY A 23 -5.17 23.27 -14.25
N PHE A 24 -4.61 24.14 -13.40
CA PHE A 24 -4.53 24.00 -11.96
C PHE A 24 -5.88 23.82 -11.26
N LEU A 25 -6.85 24.70 -11.56
CA LEU A 25 -8.16 24.71 -10.89
C LEU A 25 -8.88 23.37 -11.03
N ARG A 26 -8.81 22.73 -12.20
CA ARG A 26 -9.45 21.42 -12.42
C ARG A 26 -8.74 20.29 -11.67
N ILE A 27 -7.43 20.39 -11.48
CA ILE A 27 -6.69 19.40 -10.71
C ILE A 27 -6.91 19.59 -9.22
N VAL A 28 -6.92 20.84 -8.73
CA VAL A 28 -7.24 21.14 -7.33
C VAL A 28 -8.62 20.59 -6.96
N TYR A 29 -9.62 20.79 -7.82
CA TYR A 29 -10.92 20.15 -7.62
C TYR A 29 -10.81 18.62 -7.49
N SER A 30 -10.03 17.99 -8.37
CA SER A 30 -9.79 16.55 -8.28
C SER A 30 -9.09 16.15 -7.00
N LEU A 31 -8.11 16.94 -6.51
CA LEU A 31 -7.42 16.70 -5.25
C LEU A 31 -8.37 16.84 -4.04
N VAL A 32 -9.24 17.86 -4.04
CA VAL A 32 -10.26 18.02 -3.00
C VAL A 32 -11.21 16.83 -2.98
N SER A 33 -11.64 16.35 -4.15
CA SER A 33 -12.46 15.13 -4.25
C SER A 33 -11.72 13.92 -3.65
N TRP A 34 -10.40 13.81 -3.85
CA TRP A 34 -9.58 12.77 -3.24
C TRP A 34 -9.51 12.87 -1.71
N VAL A 35 -9.40 14.08 -1.17
CA VAL A 35 -9.43 14.28 0.30
C VAL A 35 -10.75 13.78 0.88
N ILE A 36 -11.86 14.09 0.22
CA ILE A 36 -13.20 13.61 0.62
C ILE A 36 -13.25 12.07 0.57
N VAL A 37 -12.76 11.48 -0.52
CA VAL A 37 -12.67 10.01 -0.67
C VAL A 37 -11.86 9.41 0.46
N LEU A 38 -10.65 9.91 0.72
CA LEU A 38 -9.79 9.39 1.78
C LEU A 38 -10.43 9.51 3.17
N THR A 39 -11.06 10.64 3.48
CA THR A 39 -11.78 10.81 4.75
C THR A 39 -12.90 9.78 4.91
N PHE A 40 -13.67 9.53 3.85
CA PHE A 40 -14.71 8.50 3.87
C PHE A 40 -14.10 7.10 4.04
N VAL A 41 -13.02 6.81 3.32
CA VAL A 41 -12.33 5.52 3.38
C VAL A 41 -11.81 5.26 4.79
N THR A 42 -11.12 6.24 5.41
CA THR A 42 -10.61 6.11 6.78
C THR A 42 -11.75 5.81 7.78
N ALA A 43 -12.91 6.44 7.60
CA ALA A 43 -14.05 6.20 8.46
C ALA A 43 -14.72 4.84 8.20
N ALA A 44 -14.74 4.34 6.96
CA ALA A 44 -15.45 3.12 6.57
C ALA A 44 -14.61 1.85 6.76
N THR A 45 -13.29 1.94 6.64
CA THR A 45 -12.37 0.79 6.69
C THR A 45 -12.53 -0.05 7.95
N PRO A 46 -12.58 0.51 9.19
CA PRO A 46 -12.70 -0.32 10.39
C PRO A 46 -13.99 -1.15 10.40
N TYR A 47 -15.11 -0.61 9.90
CA TYR A 47 -16.37 -1.36 9.81
C TYR A 47 -16.28 -2.51 8.81
N ILE A 48 -15.62 -2.27 7.66
CA ILE A 48 -15.43 -3.30 6.64
C ILE A 48 -14.45 -4.36 7.17
N ASN A 49 -13.39 -3.96 7.85
CA ASN A 49 -12.41 -4.87 8.45
C ASN A 49 -13.07 -5.80 9.47
N THR A 50 -13.82 -5.25 10.42
CA THR A 50 -14.59 -6.06 11.40
C THR A 50 -15.52 -7.04 10.68
N TYR A 51 -16.24 -6.58 9.66
CA TYR A 51 -17.13 -7.45 8.90
C TYR A 51 -16.37 -8.58 8.20
N LEU A 52 -15.21 -8.31 7.59
CA LEU A 52 -14.38 -9.32 6.94
C LEU A 52 -13.85 -10.35 7.94
N MET A 53 -13.39 -9.91 9.11
CA MET A 53 -12.87 -10.79 10.16
C MET A 53 -13.95 -11.68 10.78
N GLU A 54 -15.16 -11.14 11.01
CA GLU A 54 -16.22 -11.88 11.70
C GLU A 54 -17.08 -12.76 10.77
N HIS A 55 -17.20 -12.38 9.49
CA HIS A 55 -18.16 -13.02 8.57
C HIS A 55 -17.49 -13.75 7.40
N THR A 56 -16.15 -13.72 7.31
CA THR A 56 -15.44 -14.41 6.23
C THR A 56 -14.28 -15.24 6.78
N THR A 57 -13.86 -16.27 6.05
CA THR A 57 -12.68 -17.08 6.38
C THR A 57 -11.37 -16.48 5.81
N LEU A 58 -11.41 -15.23 5.34
CA LEU A 58 -10.26 -14.59 4.69
C LEU A 58 -9.07 -14.47 5.64
N TYR A 59 -9.30 -14.02 6.86
CA TYR A 59 -8.26 -13.88 7.87
C TYR A 59 -7.55 -15.22 8.14
N GLU A 60 -8.33 -16.26 8.43
CA GLU A 60 -7.80 -17.60 8.71
C GLU A 60 -7.01 -18.18 7.54
N GLN A 61 -7.49 -17.99 6.31
CA GLN A 61 -6.81 -18.47 5.11
C GLN A 61 -5.46 -17.75 4.90
N ILE A 62 -5.43 -16.43 5.09
CA ILE A 62 -4.20 -15.64 4.95
C ILE A 62 -3.21 -15.98 6.07
N GLU A 63 -3.66 -16.08 7.31
CA GLU A 63 -2.84 -16.49 8.45
C GLU A 63 -2.19 -17.86 8.20
N GLN A 64 -2.98 -18.85 7.76
CA GLN A 64 -2.46 -20.18 7.43
C GLN A 64 -1.42 -20.13 6.31
N GLN A 65 -1.70 -19.40 5.21
CA GLN A 65 -0.75 -19.27 4.12
C GLN A 65 0.56 -18.60 4.57
N CYS A 66 0.47 -17.54 5.37
CA CYS A 66 1.65 -16.85 5.91
C CYS A 66 2.44 -17.78 6.85
N SER A 67 1.77 -18.48 7.76
CA SER A 67 2.39 -19.43 8.68
C SER A 67 3.10 -20.57 7.93
N GLU A 68 2.46 -21.14 6.91
CA GLU A 68 3.07 -22.18 6.07
C GLU A 68 4.29 -21.67 5.30
N GLN A 69 4.24 -20.47 4.73
CA GLN A 69 5.37 -19.88 4.01
C GLN A 69 6.55 -19.63 4.94
N ILE A 70 6.30 -19.07 6.13
CA ILE A 70 7.32 -18.82 7.13
C ILE A 70 7.97 -20.16 7.55
N LYS A 71 7.15 -21.18 7.91
CA LYS A 71 7.65 -22.51 8.31
C LYS A 71 8.47 -23.18 7.21
N LYS A 72 8.03 -23.17 5.96
CA LYS A 72 8.79 -23.71 4.81
C LYS A 72 10.13 -23.00 4.64
N SER A 73 10.13 -21.68 4.71
CA SER A 73 11.35 -20.87 4.56
C SER A 73 12.36 -21.13 5.68
N VAL A 74 11.89 -21.36 6.92
CA VAL A 74 12.72 -21.74 8.05
C VAL A 74 13.28 -23.14 7.89
N GLU A 75 12.45 -24.12 7.49
CA GLU A 75 12.91 -25.50 7.25
C GLU A 75 13.95 -25.60 6.13
N GLU A 76 13.77 -24.87 5.04
CA GLU A 76 14.73 -24.82 3.94
C GLU A 76 16.08 -24.23 4.38
N LYS A 77 16.05 -23.24 5.28
CA LYS A 77 17.26 -22.63 5.83
C LYS A 77 17.93 -23.47 6.90
N GLN A 78 17.19 -24.11 7.79
CA GLN A 78 17.79 -25.06 8.74
C GLN A 78 18.54 -26.20 8.05
N LYS A 79 18.12 -26.55 6.82
CA LYS A 79 18.87 -27.50 5.97
C LYS A 79 20.12 -26.88 5.32
N SER A 80 20.22 -25.56 5.23
CA SER A 80 21.32 -24.85 4.53
C SER A 80 22.31 -24.13 5.46
N ILE A 81 22.03 -23.93 6.75
CA ILE A 81 22.90 -23.16 7.65
C ILE A 81 23.10 -23.88 8.98
N GLN A 82 24.25 -24.57 9.10
CA GLN A 82 24.99 -24.67 10.35
C GLN A 82 25.93 -23.45 10.37
N ASN A 83 25.49 -22.31 10.84
CA ASN A 83 26.25 -21.24 11.50
C ASN A 83 25.62 -19.86 11.27
N GLU A 84 25.56 -19.15 12.41
CA GLU A 84 25.43 -17.72 12.64
C GLU A 84 24.06 -17.15 12.95
N SER A 85 24.02 -16.79 14.23
CA SER A 85 23.02 -15.97 14.92
C SER A 85 23.23 -14.50 14.58
N SER A 86 22.21 -13.85 14.08
CA SER A 86 21.86 -12.45 14.43
C SER A 86 20.53 -12.06 13.76
N LEU A 87 19.52 -11.94 14.59
CA LEU A 87 18.16 -11.56 14.25
C LEU A 87 18.08 -10.03 14.24
N GLU A 88 18.17 -9.39 13.10
CA GLU A 88 17.87 -7.97 12.96
C GLU A 88 17.40 -7.66 11.52
N ASN A 89 16.26 -6.95 11.38
CA ASN A 89 15.70 -6.22 10.21
C ASN A 89 15.85 -6.78 8.77
N GLN A 90 16.65 -7.84 8.54
CA GLN A 90 16.81 -8.51 7.24
C GLN A 90 15.88 -9.72 7.05
N GLU A 91 15.11 -10.10 8.05
CA GLU A 91 14.53 -11.43 8.13
C GLU A 91 13.24 -11.63 7.36
N LEU A 92 12.33 -10.65 7.30
CA LEU A 92 11.10 -10.82 6.51
C LEU A 92 11.39 -10.91 5.00
N SER A 93 12.41 -10.20 4.52
CA SER A 93 12.84 -10.35 3.12
C SER A 93 13.43 -11.73 2.84
N GLN A 94 13.94 -12.40 3.87
CA GLN A 94 14.47 -13.75 3.77
C GLN A 94 13.36 -14.81 3.72
N PHE A 95 12.15 -14.51 4.20
CA PHE A 95 10.97 -15.38 4.09
C PHE A 95 10.20 -15.18 2.78
N GLY A 96 10.73 -14.37 1.85
CA GLY A 96 10.07 -14.06 0.58
C GLY A 96 8.94 -13.03 0.70
N ILE A 97 8.74 -12.44 1.88
CA ILE A 97 7.74 -11.40 2.15
C ILE A 97 8.48 -10.07 2.17
N MET A 98 8.32 -9.27 1.11
CA MET A 98 8.97 -7.97 0.97
C MET A 98 7.96 -6.85 1.21
N LEU A 99 7.91 -6.35 2.44
CA LEU A 99 7.11 -5.19 2.84
C LEU A 99 8.01 -3.94 2.96
N PRO A 100 7.44 -2.72 2.90
CA PRO A 100 8.18 -1.50 3.24
C PRO A 100 8.73 -1.56 4.68
N ASP A 101 9.91 -0.95 4.91
CA ASP A 101 10.55 -0.95 6.22
C ASP A 101 9.65 -0.40 7.34
N SER A 102 8.75 0.55 7.01
CA SER A 102 7.77 1.09 7.95
C SER A 102 6.79 0.02 8.46
N VAL A 103 6.30 -0.86 7.58
CA VAL A 103 5.39 -1.97 7.94
C VAL A 103 6.13 -3.04 8.71
N VAL A 104 7.35 -3.36 8.27
CA VAL A 104 8.22 -4.33 8.95
C VAL A 104 8.47 -3.89 10.39
N ASN A 105 8.86 -2.63 10.60
CA ASN A 105 9.12 -2.08 11.93
C ASN A 105 7.87 -2.09 12.83
N ASP A 106 6.69 -1.74 12.29
CA ASP A 106 5.42 -1.78 13.04
C ASP A 106 5.08 -3.22 13.49
N ILE A 107 5.24 -4.19 12.59
CA ILE A 107 5.03 -5.62 12.91
C ILE A 107 5.98 -6.07 14.01
N PHE A 108 7.29 -5.73 13.92
CA PHE A 108 8.27 -6.10 14.93
C PHE A 108 8.07 -5.37 16.25
N GLU A 109 7.64 -4.11 16.25
CA GLU A 109 7.32 -3.36 17.47
C GLU A 109 6.16 -4.01 18.22
N LYS A 110 5.08 -4.35 17.50
CA LYS A 110 3.92 -5.06 18.06
C LYS A 110 4.28 -6.46 18.57
N THR A 111 5.09 -7.19 17.84
CA THR A 111 5.55 -8.54 18.21
C THR A 111 6.60 -8.50 19.32
N GLY A 112 7.55 -7.58 19.28
CA GLY A 112 8.63 -7.44 20.25
C GLY A 112 8.16 -7.07 21.65
N ASN A 113 7.08 -6.32 21.77
CA ASN A 113 6.44 -6.01 23.05
C ASN A 113 5.81 -7.25 23.74
N MET A 114 5.53 -8.31 22.96
CA MET A 114 5.04 -9.60 23.46
C MET A 114 6.20 -10.60 23.75
N ALA A 115 7.35 -10.42 23.10
CA ALA A 115 8.49 -11.34 23.17
C ALA A 115 9.23 -11.35 24.53
N GLY A 116 8.83 -10.50 25.48
CA GLY A 116 9.43 -10.48 26.84
C GLY A 116 9.17 -11.73 27.68
N GLU A 117 8.28 -12.63 27.29
CA GLU A 117 7.87 -13.76 28.13
C GLU A 117 7.97 -15.17 27.54
N ILE A 118 8.07 -15.38 26.22
CA ILE A 118 8.07 -16.75 25.66
C ILE A 118 9.00 -16.89 24.45
N ILE A 119 10.20 -17.37 24.66
CA ILE A 119 11.09 -17.89 23.61
C ILE A 119 10.85 -19.41 23.47
N GLU A 120 9.76 -19.79 22.84
CA GLU A 120 9.70 -21.03 22.08
C GLU A 120 9.59 -20.62 20.61
N GLN A 121 10.58 -21.01 19.80
CA GLN A 121 10.74 -20.60 18.39
C GLN A 121 9.50 -20.78 17.51
N SER A 122 8.56 -21.63 17.87
CA SER A 122 7.31 -21.84 17.12
C SER A 122 6.27 -20.73 17.32
N GLY A 123 6.17 -20.15 18.52
CA GLY A 123 5.17 -19.13 18.82
C GLY A 123 5.41 -17.77 18.15
N LEU A 124 6.69 -17.41 17.96
CA LEU A 124 7.05 -16.14 17.30
C LEU A 124 6.62 -16.10 15.83
N TYR A 125 6.80 -17.21 15.13
CA TYR A 125 6.44 -17.30 13.71
C TYR A 125 4.92 -17.24 13.49
N ASP A 126 4.14 -17.84 14.36
CA ASP A 126 2.69 -17.78 14.29
C ASP A 126 2.17 -16.36 14.63
N GLU A 127 2.84 -15.65 15.56
CA GLU A 127 2.51 -14.26 15.88
C GLU A 127 2.83 -13.30 14.71
N ILE A 128 3.99 -13.47 14.07
CA ILE A 128 4.33 -12.70 12.86
C ILE A 128 3.32 -12.98 11.73
N ALA A 129 2.92 -14.25 11.56
CA ALA A 129 1.92 -14.61 10.55
C ALA A 129 0.57 -13.93 10.80
N LYS A 130 0.13 -13.81 12.07
CA LYS A 130 -1.08 -13.08 12.45
C LYS A 130 -0.99 -11.61 12.11
N GLN A 131 0.10 -10.92 12.49
CA GLN A 131 0.29 -9.50 12.19
C GLN A 131 0.29 -9.22 10.68
N ILE A 132 0.90 -10.11 9.89
CA ILE A 132 0.87 -10.01 8.43
C ILE A 132 -0.56 -10.23 7.92
N ALA A 133 -1.30 -11.20 8.46
CA ALA A 133 -2.68 -11.46 8.07
C ALA A 133 -3.59 -10.26 8.40
N GLU A 134 -3.44 -9.66 9.58
CA GLU A 134 -4.15 -8.43 9.96
C GLU A 134 -3.86 -7.31 8.96
N PHE A 135 -2.59 -7.03 8.67
CA PHE A 135 -2.21 -6.01 7.67
C PHE A 135 -2.84 -6.25 6.29
N VAL A 136 -2.85 -7.51 5.83
CA VAL A 136 -3.44 -7.85 4.52
C VAL A 136 -4.96 -7.70 4.53
N VAL A 137 -5.65 -8.14 5.58
CA VAL A 137 -7.12 -8.00 5.70
C VAL A 137 -7.53 -6.53 5.81
N GLU A 138 -6.81 -5.73 6.62
CA GLU A 138 -6.99 -4.28 6.67
C GLU A 138 -6.78 -3.63 5.29
N GLY A 139 -5.75 -4.07 4.58
CA GLY A 139 -5.47 -3.64 3.22
C GLY A 139 -6.62 -3.94 2.26
N ILE A 140 -7.20 -5.12 2.33
CA ILE A 140 -8.36 -5.50 1.53
C ILE A 140 -9.58 -4.64 1.91
N ALA A 141 -9.84 -4.44 3.21
CA ALA A 141 -10.92 -3.60 3.70
C ALA A 141 -10.78 -2.15 3.18
N PHE A 142 -9.56 -1.59 3.24
CA PHE A 142 -9.25 -0.29 2.69
C PHE A 142 -9.51 -0.21 1.18
N LEU A 143 -9.11 -1.21 0.40
CA LEU A 143 -9.35 -1.24 -1.04
C LEU A 143 -10.84 -1.31 -1.37
N ILE A 144 -11.62 -2.09 -0.63
CA ILE A 144 -13.09 -2.15 -0.78
C ILE A 144 -13.70 -0.78 -0.46
N ALA A 145 -13.29 -0.15 0.64
CA ALA A 145 -13.72 1.20 1.02
C ALA A 145 -13.38 2.21 -0.06
N LEU A 146 -12.16 2.14 -0.63
CA LEU A 146 -11.67 3.03 -1.68
C LEU A 146 -12.52 2.92 -2.96
N VAL A 147 -12.77 1.70 -3.43
CA VAL A 147 -13.60 1.47 -4.63
C VAL A 147 -15.04 1.96 -4.40
N THR A 148 -15.59 1.71 -3.22
CA THR A 148 -16.93 2.16 -2.84
C THR A 148 -17.02 3.69 -2.80
N ALA A 149 -16.09 4.34 -2.10
CA ALA A 149 -16.02 5.80 -2.03
C ALA A 149 -15.84 6.44 -3.40
N TRP A 150 -14.92 5.92 -4.21
CA TRP A 150 -14.67 6.40 -5.58
C TRP A 150 -15.93 6.30 -6.44
N THR A 151 -16.65 5.18 -6.35
CA THR A 151 -17.91 4.96 -7.09
C THR A 151 -18.97 5.98 -6.67
N ILE A 152 -19.15 6.19 -5.35
CA ILE A 152 -20.13 7.16 -4.81
C ILE A 152 -19.80 8.57 -5.31
N VAL A 153 -18.54 9.01 -5.16
CA VAL A 153 -18.11 10.35 -5.61
C VAL A 153 -18.32 10.51 -7.11
N HIS A 154 -17.98 9.50 -7.90
CA HIS A 154 -18.15 9.54 -9.36
C HIS A 154 -19.62 9.62 -9.78
N VAL A 155 -20.51 8.90 -9.10
CA VAL A 155 -21.96 8.99 -9.31
C VAL A 155 -22.48 10.39 -8.97
N ILE A 156 -22.06 10.96 -7.84
CA ILE A 156 -22.42 12.32 -7.41
C ILE A 156 -21.93 13.35 -8.42
N GLU A 157 -20.66 13.27 -8.84
CA GLU A 157 -20.10 14.16 -9.88
C GLU A 157 -20.89 14.12 -11.18
N ARG A 158 -21.28 12.90 -11.59
CA ARG A 158 -22.07 12.71 -12.82
C ARG A 158 -23.49 13.25 -12.70
N ALA A 159 -24.11 13.13 -11.53
CA ALA A 159 -25.44 13.65 -11.24
C ALA A 159 -25.44 15.18 -11.20
N LEU A 160 -24.45 15.77 -10.60
CA LEU A 160 -24.40 17.22 -10.42
C LEU A 160 -24.05 18.00 -11.68
N ARG A 161 -23.40 17.44 -12.68
CA ARG A 161 -22.99 18.03 -14.00
C ARG A 161 -22.53 19.50 -13.99
N ILE A 162 -22.41 20.12 -12.82
CA ILE A 162 -22.36 21.58 -12.62
C ILE A 162 -20.94 22.14 -12.77
N VAL A 163 -19.91 21.34 -12.52
CA VAL A 163 -18.55 21.86 -12.30
C VAL A 163 -17.71 22.04 -13.57
N TYR A 164 -18.20 21.62 -14.71
CA TYR A 164 -17.38 21.59 -15.96
C TYR A 164 -17.33 22.89 -16.77
N ARG A 165 -17.92 23.99 -16.29
CA ARG A 165 -17.99 25.27 -17.04
C ARG A 165 -17.18 26.42 -16.42
N ILE A 166 -16.09 26.13 -15.71
CA ILE A 166 -15.20 27.21 -15.28
C ILE A 166 -14.26 27.52 -16.45
N PRO A 167 -14.34 28.73 -17.08
CA PRO A 167 -13.41 29.12 -18.12
C PRO A 167 -12.02 29.28 -17.51
N VAL A 168 -11.10 28.42 -17.95
CA VAL A 168 -9.73 28.41 -17.46
C VAL A 168 -8.93 29.46 -18.20
N LEU A 169 -8.65 30.57 -17.54
CA LEU A 169 -7.85 31.68 -18.06
C LEU A 169 -6.39 31.57 -17.56
N SER A 170 -5.46 31.90 -18.49
CA SER A 170 -4.06 32.28 -18.31
C SER A 170 -2.99 31.17 -18.21
N GLY A 171 -1.75 31.54 -18.68
CA GLY A 171 -0.56 30.68 -18.66
C GLY A 171 -0.16 30.19 -17.25
N VAL A 172 -0.35 31.03 -16.22
CA VAL A 172 -0.11 30.69 -14.81
C VAL A 172 -0.88 29.44 -14.38
N ASN A 173 -2.16 29.35 -14.78
CA ASN A 173 -2.98 28.19 -14.46
C ASN A 173 -2.47 26.89 -15.12
N ARG A 174 -1.86 26.95 -16.27
CA ARG A 174 -1.26 25.79 -16.95
C ARG A 174 0.04 25.36 -16.27
N THR A 175 0.88 26.31 -15.89
CA THR A 175 2.16 26.02 -15.20
C THR A 175 1.90 25.40 -13.82
N LEU A 176 1.01 25.99 -13.03
CA LEU A 176 0.58 25.40 -11.76
C LEU A 176 -0.08 24.04 -11.95
N GLY A 177 -0.75 23.84 -13.07
CA GLY A 177 -1.34 22.55 -13.47
C GLY A 177 -0.33 21.43 -13.62
N VAL A 178 0.91 21.73 -14.06
CA VAL A 178 2.01 20.76 -14.14
C VAL A 178 2.37 20.23 -12.75
N PHE A 179 2.53 21.12 -11.78
CA PHE A 179 2.86 20.73 -10.40
C PHE A 179 1.71 19.92 -9.76
N ALA A 180 0.48 20.39 -9.88
CA ALA A 180 -0.68 19.68 -9.37
C ALA A 180 -0.88 18.32 -10.05
N GLY A 181 -0.61 18.23 -11.36
CA GLY A 181 -0.61 16.98 -12.12
C GLY A 181 0.46 15.99 -11.63
N GLY A 182 1.66 16.49 -11.30
CA GLY A 182 2.73 15.71 -10.69
C GLY A 182 2.32 15.12 -9.33
N ILE A 183 1.76 15.95 -8.45
CA ILE A 183 1.26 15.52 -7.12
C ILE A 183 0.15 14.48 -7.29
N TYR A 184 -0.80 14.71 -8.18
CA TYR A 184 -1.88 13.75 -8.45
C TYR A 184 -1.33 12.42 -8.98
N GLY A 185 -0.36 12.48 -9.91
CA GLY A 185 0.31 11.28 -10.43
C GLY A 185 1.07 10.52 -9.34
N LEU A 186 1.71 11.23 -8.41
CA LEU A 186 2.42 10.62 -7.27
C LEU A 186 1.45 9.88 -6.33
N ILE A 187 0.30 10.48 -6.01
CA ILE A 187 -0.75 9.82 -5.22
C ILE A 187 -1.19 8.51 -5.89
N LEU A 188 -1.40 8.52 -7.21
CA LEU A 188 -1.77 7.30 -7.94
C LEU A 188 -0.67 6.21 -7.88
N VAL A 189 0.60 6.61 -7.97
CA VAL A 189 1.74 5.69 -7.82
C VAL A 189 1.77 5.10 -6.42
N TRP A 190 1.57 5.90 -5.38
CA TRP A 190 1.53 5.45 -4.00
C TRP A 190 0.38 4.48 -3.72
N ILE A 191 -0.80 4.71 -4.31
CA ILE A 191 -1.92 3.75 -4.23
C ILE A 191 -1.54 2.44 -4.93
N GLY A 192 -0.92 2.51 -6.11
CA GLY A 192 -0.43 1.32 -6.80
C GLY A 192 0.60 0.55 -5.97
N PHE A 193 1.52 1.23 -5.32
CA PHE A 193 2.50 0.62 -4.43
C PHE A 193 1.87 0.03 -3.17
N TYR A 194 0.83 0.67 -2.63
CA TYR A 194 0.06 0.10 -1.53
C TYR A 194 -0.60 -1.22 -1.93
N ILE A 195 -1.21 -1.30 -3.11
CA ILE A 195 -1.79 -2.55 -3.63
C ILE A 195 -0.71 -3.64 -3.73
N ILE A 196 0.48 -3.30 -4.24
CA ILE A 196 1.62 -4.22 -4.31
C ILE A 196 2.04 -4.68 -2.92
N ALA A 197 2.11 -3.79 -1.92
CA ALA A 197 2.44 -4.13 -0.55
C ALA A 197 1.43 -5.12 0.07
N VAL A 198 0.13 -4.86 -0.08
CA VAL A 198 -0.93 -5.77 0.40
C VAL A 198 -0.89 -7.14 -0.28
N THR A 199 -0.49 -7.18 -1.56
CA THR A 199 -0.38 -8.45 -2.31
C THR A 199 1.02 -9.07 -2.24
N SER A 200 1.94 -8.54 -1.43
CA SER A 200 3.33 -9.00 -1.34
C SER A 200 3.50 -10.45 -0.89
N THR A 201 2.51 -11.00 -0.19
CA THR A 201 2.45 -12.41 0.22
C THR A 201 2.16 -13.37 -0.92
N SER A 202 1.72 -12.87 -2.09
CA SER A 202 1.51 -13.69 -3.29
C SER A 202 2.77 -13.76 -4.15
N GLU A 203 2.93 -14.82 -4.95
CA GLU A 203 4.06 -14.95 -5.89
C GLU A 203 4.19 -13.76 -6.84
N MET A 204 3.06 -13.23 -7.32
CA MET A 204 3.04 -12.06 -8.20
C MET A 204 3.43 -10.79 -7.45
N GLY A 205 2.92 -10.59 -6.25
CA GLY A 205 3.22 -9.43 -5.41
C GLY A 205 4.71 -9.39 -5.03
N SER A 206 5.26 -10.49 -4.56
CA SER A 206 6.69 -10.59 -4.22
C SER A 206 7.61 -10.31 -5.42
N ALA A 207 7.28 -10.83 -6.61
CA ALA A 207 8.01 -10.54 -7.84
C ALA A 207 7.96 -9.04 -8.22
N LEU A 208 6.82 -8.37 -8.02
CA LEU A 208 6.67 -6.93 -8.24
C LEU A 208 7.52 -6.11 -7.26
N VAL A 209 7.51 -6.49 -5.98
CA VAL A 209 8.34 -5.84 -4.97
C VAL A 209 9.82 -6.03 -5.29
N ALA A 210 10.26 -7.22 -5.67
CA ALA A 210 11.63 -7.46 -6.12
C ALA A 210 12.04 -6.53 -7.29
N CYS A 211 11.12 -6.29 -8.24
CA CYS A 211 11.35 -5.31 -9.31
C CYS A 211 11.46 -3.86 -8.79
N ILE A 212 10.68 -3.49 -7.77
CA ILE A 212 10.76 -2.16 -7.15
C ILE A 212 12.13 -1.96 -6.51
N TYR A 213 12.63 -2.93 -5.74
CA TYR A 213 13.91 -2.85 -5.05
C TYR A 213 15.13 -2.82 -6.00
N GLN A 214 14.99 -3.26 -7.25
CA GLN A 214 16.04 -3.11 -8.27
C GLN A 214 16.29 -1.66 -8.71
N SER A 215 15.39 -0.73 -8.42
CA SER A 215 15.50 0.68 -8.82
C SER A 215 15.54 1.59 -7.60
N ARG A 216 16.60 2.40 -7.46
CA ARG A 216 16.71 3.37 -6.34
C ARG A 216 15.53 4.34 -6.26
N LEU A 217 15.01 4.79 -7.41
CA LEU A 217 13.86 5.70 -7.46
C LEU A 217 12.59 5.01 -6.98
N LEU A 218 12.32 3.79 -7.47
CA LEU A 218 11.12 3.04 -7.07
C LEU A 218 11.17 2.67 -5.59
N LYS A 219 12.33 2.19 -5.10
CA LYS A 219 12.54 1.88 -3.69
C LYS A 219 12.27 3.12 -2.84
N TYR A 220 12.83 4.27 -3.17
CA TYR A 220 12.61 5.50 -2.42
C TYR A 220 11.13 5.89 -2.37
N LEU A 221 10.40 5.80 -3.50
CA LEU A 221 8.98 6.11 -3.55
C LEU A 221 8.12 5.08 -2.80
N TYR A 222 8.55 3.83 -2.75
CA TYR A 222 7.86 2.75 -2.06
C TYR A 222 8.00 2.88 -0.54
N GLU A 223 9.23 3.10 -0.04
CA GLU A 223 9.53 3.27 1.39
C GLU A 223 8.92 4.58 1.97
N ASN A 224 8.83 5.63 1.14
CA ASN A 224 8.22 6.90 1.54
C ASN A 224 6.77 7.01 1.05
N ASN A 225 6.01 5.92 1.10
CA ASN A 225 4.62 5.88 0.67
C ASN A 225 3.72 6.52 1.73
N VAL A 226 3.27 7.77 1.47
CA VAL A 226 2.42 8.52 2.40
C VAL A 226 1.07 7.84 2.62
N ILE A 227 0.51 7.14 1.61
CA ILE A 227 -0.77 6.41 1.76
C ILE A 227 -0.61 5.27 2.78
N LEU A 228 0.49 4.55 2.71
CA LEU A 228 0.80 3.47 3.64
C LEU A 228 0.98 4.00 5.07
N THR A 229 1.74 5.08 5.24
CA THR A 229 1.93 5.74 6.54
C THR A 229 0.60 6.24 7.12
N LEU A 230 -0.28 6.81 6.29
CA LEU A 230 -1.61 7.23 6.74
C LEU A 230 -2.44 6.05 7.25
N ILE A 231 -2.45 4.94 6.52
CA ILE A 231 -3.21 3.75 6.92
C ILE A 231 -2.70 3.21 8.26
N MET A 232 -1.38 3.05 8.41
CA MET A 232 -0.77 2.55 9.66
C MET A 232 -1.00 3.46 10.88
N ASN A 233 -1.14 4.77 10.69
CA ASN A 233 -1.34 5.71 11.79
C ASN A 233 -2.82 5.92 12.17
N PHE A 234 -3.76 5.57 11.30
CA PHE A 234 -5.19 5.85 11.49
C PHE A 234 -6.05 4.59 11.67
N LEU A 235 -5.48 3.41 11.48
CA LEU A 235 -6.10 2.11 11.70
C LEU A 235 -5.43 1.36 12.84
#